data_d0143315c43636f5f99d5145c5383955
#
_entry.id   d0143315c43636f5f99d5145c5383955
#
_cell.length_a   1.000
_cell.length_b   1.000
_cell.length_c   1.000
_cell.angle_alpha   90.00
_cell.angle_beta   90.00
_cell.angle_gamma   90.00
#
_symmetry.space_group_name_H-M   'P 1'
#
loop_
_entity.id
_entity.type
_entity.pdbx_description
1 polymer ?
#
loop_
_entity_poly.entity_id
_entity_poly.type
_entity_poly.pdbx_seq_one_letter_code
_entity_poly.pdbx_strand_id
1 'polypeptide(L)'
;MKIPHKELETVRRNPGMYRGVNLGAGHPFSSYPTASMFRLALMEYHRSNLIAEAISYFETSFDAHRKGTKANEKTKEEFINYLTLYDESYNDLGVSTFKAFARIAIPLNRQVLLSGEVLRIDIIPQGGYSTYILEKESREWKNELRMPLIQDFLSNELNCRPGEIRVGMYFYQSGAHSNTTYTTKEIRRAVEEASEIADILSD
;
A
#
# COMPACT_ATOMS: atom_id res chain seq x y z
N MET A 1 10.83 -10.67 14.59
CA MET A 1 11.22 -10.24 13.22
C MET A 1 10.11 -9.39 12.60
N LYS A 2 10.42 -8.45 11.69
CA LYS A 2 9.41 -7.72 10.91
C LYS A 2 9.57 -8.04 9.42
N ILE A 3 8.45 -8.34 8.76
CA ILE A 3 8.39 -8.59 7.32
C ILE A 3 7.56 -7.47 6.70
N PRO A 4 8.07 -6.71 5.71
CA PRO A 4 7.25 -5.80 4.93
C PRO A 4 6.19 -6.58 4.15
N HIS A 5 4.93 -6.12 4.16
CA HIS A 5 3.86 -6.85 3.49
C HIS A 5 4.13 -7.07 1.98
N LYS A 6 4.89 -6.17 1.36
CA LYS A 6 5.29 -6.29 -0.06
C LYS A 6 6.26 -7.45 -0.32
N GLU A 7 6.96 -7.91 0.70
CA GLU A 7 7.92 -9.02 0.60
C GLU A 7 7.32 -10.38 0.97
N LEU A 8 6.11 -10.40 1.50
CA LEU A 8 5.50 -11.65 1.98
C LEU A 8 5.46 -12.74 0.90
N GLU A 9 5.18 -12.40 -0.36
CA GLU A 9 5.18 -13.36 -1.45
C GLU A 9 6.58 -13.93 -1.78
N THR A 10 7.61 -13.14 -1.58
CA THR A 10 9.01 -13.59 -1.70
C THR A 10 9.36 -14.55 -0.57
N VAL A 11 8.98 -14.20 0.65
CA VAL A 11 9.16 -15.04 1.84
C VAL A 11 8.37 -16.35 1.71
N ARG A 12 7.13 -16.28 1.26
CA ARG A 12 6.24 -17.43 1.01
C ARG A 12 6.88 -18.48 0.10
N ARG A 13 7.58 -18.05 -0.96
CA ARG A 13 8.25 -18.96 -1.91
C ARG A 13 9.46 -19.66 -1.32
N ASN A 14 10.15 -19.03 -0.39
CA ASN A 14 11.39 -19.55 0.16
C ASN A 14 11.68 -19.03 1.59
N PRO A 15 10.86 -19.41 2.58
CA PRO A 15 10.97 -18.86 3.93
C PRO A 15 12.33 -19.13 4.58
N GLY A 16 12.90 -20.33 4.40
CA GLY A 16 14.19 -20.69 5.00
C GLY A 16 15.40 -19.89 4.49
N MET A 17 15.27 -19.17 3.38
CA MET A 17 16.33 -18.30 2.82
C MET A 17 16.15 -16.83 3.16
N TYR A 18 15.02 -16.43 3.73
CA TYR A 18 14.78 -15.05 4.09
C TYR A 18 15.64 -14.63 5.29
N ARG A 19 16.47 -13.62 5.13
CA ARG A 19 17.38 -13.11 6.17
C ARG A 19 16.91 -11.79 6.80
N GLY A 20 15.68 -11.41 6.55
CA GLY A 20 15.13 -10.11 6.94
C GLY A 20 15.60 -9.00 6.00
N VAL A 21 14.89 -7.88 6.04
CA VAL A 21 15.35 -6.64 5.41
C VAL A 21 16.43 -6.07 6.32
N ASN A 22 17.64 -5.92 5.82
CA ASN A 22 18.68 -5.16 6.49
C ASN A 22 18.31 -3.66 6.46
N LEU A 23 17.48 -3.25 7.41
CA LEU A 23 17.11 -1.84 7.60
C LEU A 23 18.31 -0.96 8.01
N GLY A 24 19.49 -1.58 8.20
CA GLY A 24 20.71 -0.92 8.65
C GLY A 24 21.69 -0.47 7.58
N ALA A 25 21.53 -0.89 6.34
CA ALA A 25 22.30 -0.35 5.24
C ALA A 25 21.57 0.89 4.67
N GLY A 26 21.57 1.97 5.44
CA GLY A 26 21.31 3.28 4.87
C GLY A 26 22.28 3.48 3.71
N HIS A 27 21.79 3.42 2.48
CA HIS A 27 22.59 3.84 1.34
C HIS A 27 22.99 5.30 1.60
N PRO A 28 24.27 5.59 1.82
CA PRO A 28 24.71 6.96 1.93
C PRO A 28 24.41 7.60 0.58
N PHE A 29 23.52 8.59 0.60
CA PHE A 29 23.18 9.41 -0.58
C PHE A 29 22.37 8.73 -1.70
N SER A 30 21.45 7.82 -1.41
CA SER A 30 20.40 7.55 -2.38
C SER A 30 19.51 8.80 -2.48
N SER A 31 19.51 9.42 -3.64
CA SER A 31 18.55 10.48 -3.97
C SER A 31 17.16 10.06 -3.49
N TYR A 32 16.50 10.91 -2.73
CA TYR A 32 15.17 10.66 -2.18
C TYR A 32 14.25 10.13 -3.30
N PRO A 33 13.69 8.90 -3.19
CA PRO A 33 13.02 8.27 -4.31
C PRO A 33 11.81 9.07 -4.78
N THR A 34 11.64 9.27 -6.09
CA THR A 34 10.49 10.01 -6.64
C THR A 34 9.15 9.39 -6.22
N ALA A 35 9.08 8.06 -6.12
CA ALA A 35 7.90 7.37 -5.59
C ALA A 35 7.58 7.74 -4.12
N SER A 36 8.59 8.08 -3.31
CA SER A 36 8.36 8.57 -1.94
C SER A 36 7.81 9.99 -1.94
N MET A 37 8.28 10.86 -2.85
CA MET A 37 7.74 12.21 -3.02
C MET A 37 6.26 12.15 -3.46
N PHE A 38 5.96 11.29 -4.44
CA PHE A 38 4.61 11.03 -4.90
C PHE A 38 3.70 10.53 -3.78
N ARG A 39 4.17 9.57 -2.98
CA ARG A 39 3.42 9.08 -1.82
C ARG A 39 3.12 10.20 -0.82
N LEU A 40 4.08 11.08 -0.54
CA LEU A 40 3.86 12.23 0.36
C LEU A 40 2.91 13.26 -0.24
N ALA A 41 2.94 13.47 -1.55
CA ALA A 41 1.97 14.32 -2.24
C ALA A 41 0.54 13.75 -2.14
N LEU A 42 0.36 12.44 -2.24
CA LEU A 42 -0.93 11.80 -1.98
C LEU A 42 -1.39 11.95 -0.52
N MET A 43 -0.46 11.96 0.45
CA MET A 43 -0.81 12.28 1.85
C MET A 43 -1.32 13.73 1.97
N GLU A 44 -0.68 14.66 1.29
CA GLU A 44 -1.11 16.06 1.24
C GLU A 44 -2.49 16.20 0.58
N TYR A 45 -2.73 15.47 -0.54
CA TYR A 45 -4.05 15.39 -1.15
C TYR A 45 -5.15 15.01 -0.16
N HIS A 46 -4.96 13.92 0.60
CA HIS A 46 -5.96 13.49 1.56
C HIS A 46 -6.07 14.39 2.80
N ARG A 47 -5.05 15.19 3.09
CA ARG A 47 -5.08 16.17 4.18
C ARG A 47 -5.85 17.43 3.78
N SER A 48 -5.62 17.95 2.58
CA SER A 48 -6.19 19.20 2.08
C SER A 48 -7.49 19.00 1.30
N ASN A 49 -7.67 17.83 0.75
CA ASN A 49 -8.72 17.49 -0.24
C ASN A 49 -8.62 18.35 -1.52
N LEU A 50 -7.42 18.81 -1.87
CA LEU A 50 -7.15 19.68 -3.01
C LEU A 50 -5.98 19.13 -3.83
N ILE A 51 -6.25 18.76 -5.09
CA ILE A 51 -5.20 18.27 -6.00
C ILE A 51 -4.09 19.30 -6.23
N ALA A 52 -4.43 20.58 -6.27
CA ALA A 52 -3.45 21.65 -6.44
C ALA A 52 -2.40 21.68 -5.32
N GLU A 53 -2.79 21.42 -4.08
CA GLU A 53 -1.86 21.34 -2.94
C GLU A 53 -0.93 20.13 -3.06
N ALA A 54 -1.46 18.99 -3.48
CA ALA A 54 -0.65 17.79 -3.72
C ALA A 54 0.37 18.00 -4.83
N ILE A 55 -0.02 18.63 -5.95
CA ILE A 55 0.87 18.95 -7.05
C ILE A 55 1.96 19.93 -6.59
N SER A 56 1.58 21.02 -5.92
CA SER A 56 2.51 22.01 -5.39
C SER A 56 3.53 21.38 -4.42
N TYR A 57 3.07 20.49 -3.53
CA TYR A 57 3.93 19.75 -2.62
C TYR A 57 4.93 18.85 -3.38
N PHE A 58 4.44 18.13 -4.39
CA PHE A 58 5.29 17.27 -5.20
C PHE A 58 6.35 18.06 -5.96
N GLU A 59 5.97 19.14 -6.65
CA GLU A 59 6.88 20.00 -7.40
C GLU A 59 7.98 20.58 -6.50
N THR A 60 7.59 21.16 -5.36
CA THR A 60 8.54 21.72 -4.38
C THR A 60 9.51 20.65 -3.89
N SER A 61 9.01 19.48 -3.54
CA SER A 61 9.84 18.36 -3.08
C SER A 61 10.76 17.84 -4.19
N PHE A 62 10.25 17.73 -5.40
CA PHE A 62 11.03 17.27 -6.55
C PHE A 62 12.17 18.22 -6.90
N ASP A 63 11.89 19.51 -7.01
CA ASP A 63 12.86 20.54 -7.36
C ASP A 63 13.95 20.70 -6.28
N ALA A 64 13.61 20.50 -5.02
CA ALA A 64 14.59 20.48 -3.94
C ALA A 64 15.59 19.31 -4.00
N HIS A 65 15.22 18.19 -4.64
CA HIS A 65 16.03 16.97 -4.65
C HIS A 65 16.54 16.55 -6.04
N ARG A 66 16.12 17.23 -7.10
CA ARG A 66 16.49 16.93 -8.49
C ARG A 66 17.04 18.13 -9.22
N LYS A 67 18.04 17.89 -10.04
CA LYS A 67 18.58 18.92 -10.95
C LYS A 67 17.60 19.15 -12.10
N GLY A 68 17.48 20.38 -12.57
CA GLY A 68 16.70 20.75 -13.76
C GLY A 68 17.34 20.20 -15.03
N THR A 69 17.10 18.94 -15.34
CA THR A 69 17.49 18.29 -16.59
C THR A 69 16.25 17.88 -17.37
N LYS A 70 16.34 17.80 -18.71
CA LYS A 70 15.20 17.35 -19.54
C LYS A 70 14.60 16.01 -19.08
N ALA A 71 15.44 15.09 -18.61
CA ALA A 71 14.98 13.80 -18.11
C ALA A 71 14.19 13.94 -16.80
N ASN A 72 14.64 14.81 -15.89
CA ASN A 72 13.93 15.06 -14.63
C ASN A 72 12.64 15.83 -14.85
N GLU A 73 12.63 16.82 -15.77
CA GLU A 73 11.40 17.54 -16.13
C GLU A 73 10.34 16.57 -16.68
N LYS A 74 10.71 15.68 -17.58
CA LYS A 74 9.81 14.63 -18.07
C LYS A 74 9.28 13.75 -16.95
N THR A 75 10.15 13.33 -16.02
CA THR A 75 9.74 12.53 -14.86
C THR A 75 8.78 13.32 -13.95
N LYS A 76 9.03 14.61 -13.75
CA LYS A 76 8.16 15.49 -12.97
C LYS A 76 6.76 15.58 -13.57
N GLU A 77 6.68 15.83 -14.89
CA GLU A 77 5.42 15.86 -15.62
C GLU A 77 4.65 14.55 -15.54
N GLU A 78 5.34 13.39 -15.68
CA GLU A 78 4.74 12.07 -15.55
C GLU A 78 4.09 11.88 -14.16
N PHE A 79 4.76 12.26 -13.09
CA PHE A 79 4.23 12.09 -11.73
C PHE A 79 3.12 13.08 -11.39
N ILE A 80 3.14 14.30 -11.96
CA ILE A 80 2.01 15.24 -11.88
C ILE A 80 0.77 14.64 -12.57
N ASN A 81 0.96 14.04 -13.74
CA ASN A 81 -0.12 13.35 -14.43
C ASN A 81 -0.67 12.17 -13.60
N TYR A 82 0.18 11.42 -12.89
CA TYR A 82 -0.28 10.36 -11.98
C TYR A 82 -1.09 10.89 -10.79
N LEU A 83 -0.78 12.09 -10.27
CA LEU A 83 -1.59 12.76 -9.25
C LEU A 83 -2.96 13.14 -9.80
N THR A 84 -3.04 13.66 -11.02
CA THR A 84 -4.30 14.00 -11.69
C THR A 84 -5.17 12.76 -11.91
N LEU A 85 -4.57 11.69 -12.43
CA LEU A 85 -5.27 10.40 -12.59
C LEU A 85 -5.77 9.84 -11.26
N TYR A 86 -5.02 10.08 -10.18
CA TYR A 86 -5.46 9.67 -8.84
C TYR A 86 -6.69 10.44 -8.39
N ASP A 87 -6.69 11.75 -8.55
CA ASP A 87 -7.81 12.62 -8.18
C ASP A 87 -9.09 12.24 -8.95
N GLU A 88 -8.98 12.07 -10.27
CA GLU A 88 -10.08 11.62 -11.13
C GLU A 88 -10.63 10.27 -10.66
N SER A 89 -9.77 9.27 -10.52
CA SER A 89 -10.16 7.93 -10.08
C SER A 89 -10.78 7.91 -8.68
N TYR A 90 -10.30 8.76 -7.78
CA TYR A 90 -10.82 8.86 -6.42
C TYR A 90 -12.22 9.48 -6.41
N ASN A 91 -12.41 10.57 -7.15
CA ASN A 91 -13.69 11.25 -7.26
C ASN A 91 -14.76 10.36 -7.90
N ASP A 92 -14.41 9.57 -8.92
CA ASP A 92 -15.30 8.64 -9.59
C ASP A 92 -15.81 7.50 -8.67
N LEU A 93 -15.05 7.16 -7.63
CA LEU A 93 -15.47 6.13 -6.66
C LEU A 93 -16.65 6.58 -5.78
N GLY A 94 -16.85 7.87 -5.59
CA GLY A 94 -17.91 8.42 -4.73
C GLY A 94 -17.79 7.96 -3.27
N VAL A 95 -16.58 7.67 -2.80
CA VAL A 95 -16.27 7.22 -1.44
C VAL A 95 -15.80 8.39 -0.57
N SER A 96 -15.78 8.18 0.75
CA SER A 96 -15.20 9.13 1.69
C SER A 96 -14.03 8.48 2.40
N THR A 97 -12.85 9.12 2.37
CA THR A 97 -11.69 8.59 3.10
C THR A 97 -11.91 8.68 4.60
N PHE A 98 -11.92 7.52 5.26
CA PHE A 98 -11.92 7.39 6.71
C PHE A 98 -10.52 7.63 7.28
N LYS A 99 -9.50 7.04 6.63
CA LYS A 99 -8.10 7.17 7.05
C LYS A 99 -7.18 7.00 5.86
N ALA A 100 -6.30 7.97 5.61
CA ALA A 100 -5.24 7.85 4.62
C ALA A 100 -3.97 7.30 5.27
N PHE A 101 -3.19 6.55 4.50
CA PHE A 101 -1.89 5.97 4.88
C PHE A 101 -1.93 5.22 6.21
N ALA A 102 -2.91 4.32 6.33
CA ALA A 102 -3.09 3.54 7.54
C ALA A 102 -2.01 2.46 7.65
N ARG A 103 -1.30 2.47 8.77
CA ARG A 103 -0.32 1.43 9.09
C ARG A 103 -1.02 0.12 9.40
N ILE A 104 -0.44 -0.96 8.91
CA ILE A 104 -0.82 -2.33 9.24
C ILE A 104 0.31 -3.00 10.02
N ALA A 105 -0.07 -3.78 11.03
CA ALA A 105 0.84 -4.53 11.88
C ALA A 105 0.16 -5.83 12.29
N ILE A 106 0.33 -6.87 11.48
CA ILE A 106 -0.37 -8.15 11.60
C ILE A 106 0.59 -9.15 12.25
N PRO A 107 0.36 -9.59 13.50
CA PRO A 107 1.12 -10.67 14.10
C PRO A 107 0.86 -11.97 13.33
N LEU A 108 1.91 -12.58 12.80
CA LEU A 108 1.82 -13.91 12.16
C LEU A 108 2.04 -15.01 13.20
N ASN A 109 2.92 -14.79 14.16
CA ASN A 109 3.09 -15.54 15.40
C ASN A 109 3.67 -14.62 16.49
N ARG A 110 4.16 -15.17 17.61
CA ARG A 110 4.75 -14.37 18.73
C ARG A 110 6.02 -13.63 18.37
N GLN A 111 6.74 -14.05 17.33
CA GLN A 111 8.08 -13.53 16.97
C GLN A 111 8.07 -12.78 15.64
N VAL A 112 7.08 -13.01 14.78
CA VAL A 112 7.03 -12.46 13.41
C VAL A 112 5.83 -11.57 13.23
N LEU A 113 6.08 -10.35 12.74
CA LEU A 113 5.10 -9.32 12.46
C LEU A 113 5.14 -8.94 10.98
N LEU A 114 4.00 -9.07 10.29
CA LEU A 114 3.83 -8.47 8.97
C LEU A 114 3.52 -6.99 9.14
N SER A 115 4.27 -6.13 8.48
CA SER A 115 4.15 -4.69 8.65
C SER A 115 4.07 -3.96 7.32
N GLY A 116 3.43 -2.81 7.32
CA GLY A 116 3.33 -1.97 6.13
C GLY A 116 2.30 -0.88 6.27
N GLU A 117 1.75 -0.51 5.14
CA GLU A 117 0.79 0.58 5.02
C GLU A 117 -0.17 0.30 3.87
N VAL A 118 -1.41 0.63 4.06
CA VAL A 118 -2.40 0.76 2.98
C VAL A 118 -2.55 2.23 2.60
N LEU A 119 -2.81 2.49 1.33
CA LEU A 119 -2.93 3.84 0.78
C LEU A 119 -4.02 4.65 1.49
N ARG A 120 -5.20 4.03 1.62
CA ARG A 120 -6.35 4.62 2.31
C ARG A 120 -7.35 3.56 2.75
N ILE A 121 -8.16 3.92 3.70
CA ILE A 121 -9.38 3.19 4.08
C ILE A 121 -10.54 4.13 3.79
N ASP A 122 -11.47 3.70 2.95
CA ASP A 122 -12.62 4.48 2.52
C ASP A 122 -13.91 3.90 3.07
N ILE A 123 -14.87 4.76 3.40
CA ILE A 123 -16.26 4.38 3.69
C ILE A 123 -17.01 4.27 2.35
N ILE A 124 -17.66 3.15 2.12
CA ILE A 124 -18.42 2.90 0.90
C ILE A 124 -19.87 3.35 1.12
N PRO A 125 -20.51 4.09 0.19
CA PRO A 125 -21.88 4.56 0.34
C PRO A 125 -22.90 3.46 0.61
N GLN A 126 -22.66 2.25 0.09
CA GLN A 126 -23.54 1.08 0.28
C GLN A 126 -23.26 0.34 1.58
N GLY A 127 -22.36 0.84 2.41
CA GLY A 127 -21.94 0.24 3.69
C GLY A 127 -20.63 -0.57 3.57
N GLY A 128 -19.91 -0.63 4.68
CA GLY A 128 -18.60 -1.26 4.78
C GLY A 128 -17.44 -0.34 4.36
N TYR A 129 -16.30 -0.95 4.11
CA TYR A 129 -15.06 -0.23 3.84
C TYR A 129 -14.34 -0.80 2.63
N SER A 130 -13.56 0.05 1.95
CA SER A 130 -12.58 -0.40 0.96
C SER A 130 -11.19 0.11 1.33
N THR A 131 -10.17 -0.64 0.94
CA THR A 131 -8.77 -0.25 1.11
C THR A 131 -7.96 -0.62 -0.11
N TYR A 132 -6.90 0.15 -0.36
CA TYR A 132 -6.03 -0.04 -1.51
C TYR A 132 -4.57 -0.01 -1.11
N ILE A 133 -3.77 -0.87 -1.75
CA ILE A 133 -2.32 -0.81 -1.72
C ILE A 133 -1.86 -0.07 -2.96
N LEU A 134 -0.91 0.86 -2.79
CA LEU A 134 -0.31 1.61 -3.89
C LEU A 134 0.76 0.78 -4.59
N GLU A 135 0.57 0.52 -5.87
CA GLU A 135 1.54 -0.16 -6.73
C GLU A 135 1.79 0.65 -8.01
N LYS A 136 2.96 0.41 -8.63
CA LYS A 136 3.35 1.14 -9.83
C LYS A 136 2.56 0.69 -11.05
N GLU A 137 2.60 -0.59 -11.35
CA GLU A 137 2.08 -1.21 -12.57
C GLU A 137 1.07 -2.30 -12.26
N SER A 138 0.14 -2.50 -13.17
CA SER A 138 -0.86 -3.57 -13.05
C SER A 138 -0.19 -4.95 -13.09
N ARG A 139 -0.61 -5.81 -12.20
CA ARG A 139 -0.16 -7.20 -12.09
C ARG A 139 -1.23 -8.05 -11.42
N GLU A 140 -1.08 -9.36 -11.53
CA GLU A 140 -1.91 -10.30 -10.76
C GLU A 140 -1.60 -10.20 -9.27
N TRP A 141 -2.64 -10.03 -8.45
CA TRP A 141 -2.48 -9.80 -7.02
C TRP A 141 -3.52 -10.52 -6.14
N LYS A 142 -4.65 -10.95 -6.72
CA LYS A 142 -5.77 -11.53 -5.95
C LYS A 142 -5.39 -12.80 -5.18
N ASN A 143 -4.35 -13.49 -5.62
CA ASN A 143 -3.83 -14.71 -4.97
C ASN A 143 -2.69 -14.41 -3.98
N GLU A 144 -2.36 -13.14 -3.74
CA GLU A 144 -1.33 -12.77 -2.78
C GLU A 144 -1.81 -12.99 -1.34
N LEU A 145 -1.00 -13.68 -0.57
CA LEU A 145 -1.29 -14.05 0.82
C LEU A 145 -1.59 -12.83 1.71
N ARG A 146 -0.91 -11.71 1.44
CA ARG A 146 -1.10 -10.48 2.21
C ARG A 146 -2.52 -9.89 2.12
N MET A 147 -3.25 -10.14 1.03
CA MET A 147 -4.54 -9.49 0.81
C MET A 147 -5.64 -9.98 1.77
N PRO A 148 -5.90 -11.29 1.91
CA PRO A 148 -6.84 -11.78 2.92
C PRO A 148 -6.39 -11.49 4.36
N LEU A 149 -5.07 -11.42 4.64
CA LEU A 149 -4.55 -11.03 5.95
C LEU A 149 -4.84 -9.56 6.28
N ILE A 150 -4.73 -8.66 5.30
CA ILE A 150 -5.08 -7.24 5.46
C ILE A 150 -6.59 -7.10 5.68
N GLN A 151 -7.42 -7.85 4.96
CA GLN A 151 -8.87 -7.86 5.15
C GLN A 151 -9.25 -8.28 6.56
N ASP A 152 -8.68 -9.35 7.07
CA ASP A 152 -8.91 -9.84 8.43
C ASP A 152 -8.47 -8.82 9.48
N PHE A 153 -7.27 -8.30 9.35
CA PHE A 153 -6.73 -7.26 10.23
C PHE A 153 -7.65 -6.04 10.30
N LEU A 154 -8.07 -5.51 9.15
CA LEU A 154 -8.92 -4.33 9.11
C LEU A 154 -10.33 -4.60 9.64
N SER A 155 -10.88 -5.81 9.44
CA SER A 155 -12.18 -6.17 10.02
C SER A 155 -12.16 -6.15 11.55
N ASN A 156 -11.05 -6.61 12.14
CA ASN A 156 -10.84 -6.55 13.59
C ASN A 156 -10.62 -5.11 14.08
N GLU A 157 -9.77 -4.32 13.41
CA GLU A 157 -9.50 -2.91 13.76
C GLU A 157 -10.73 -2.01 13.67
N LEU A 158 -11.60 -2.26 12.69
CA LEU A 158 -12.81 -1.48 12.45
C LEU A 158 -14.06 -2.08 13.12
N ASN A 159 -13.89 -3.18 13.86
CA ASN A 159 -14.96 -3.90 14.54
C ASN A 159 -16.17 -4.20 13.63
N CYS A 160 -15.89 -4.75 12.43
CA CYS A 160 -16.90 -5.11 11.45
C CYS A 160 -16.66 -6.54 10.92
N ARG A 161 -17.60 -7.08 10.13
CA ARG A 161 -17.43 -8.41 9.55
C ARG A 161 -16.42 -8.38 8.41
N PRO A 162 -15.62 -9.44 8.21
CA PRO A 162 -14.68 -9.50 7.08
C PRO A 162 -15.34 -9.24 5.71
N GLY A 163 -16.57 -9.71 5.51
CA GLY A 163 -17.32 -9.46 4.26
C GLY A 163 -17.69 -8.00 4.00
N GLU A 164 -17.54 -7.13 4.99
CA GLU A 164 -17.76 -5.68 4.88
C GLU A 164 -16.48 -4.92 4.47
N ILE A 165 -15.35 -5.62 4.33
CA ILE A 165 -14.07 -5.05 3.89
C ILE A 165 -13.77 -5.51 2.46
N ARG A 166 -13.52 -4.56 1.57
CA ARG A 166 -12.94 -4.80 0.25
C ARG A 166 -11.48 -4.40 0.26
N VAL A 167 -10.60 -5.29 -0.17
CA VAL A 167 -9.16 -5.02 -0.29
C VAL A 167 -8.75 -4.99 -1.75
N GLY A 168 -7.86 -4.10 -2.10
CA GLY A 168 -7.51 -3.91 -3.50
C GLY A 168 -6.17 -3.27 -3.75
N MET A 169 -5.92 -3.01 -5.03
CA MET A 169 -4.74 -2.30 -5.52
C MET A 169 -5.14 -1.08 -6.33
N TYR A 170 -4.35 -0.03 -6.17
CA TYR A 170 -4.34 1.15 -7.03
C TYR A 170 -3.02 1.22 -7.79
N PHE A 171 -3.09 1.26 -9.11
CA PHE A 171 -1.95 1.27 -10.01
C PHE A 171 -1.72 2.68 -10.53
N TYR A 172 -0.76 3.39 -9.94
CA TYR A 172 -0.65 4.84 -10.14
C TYR A 172 -0.22 5.26 -11.55
N GLN A 173 0.44 4.41 -12.33
CA GLN A 173 0.78 4.75 -13.71
C GLN A 173 -0.42 4.80 -14.65
N SER A 174 -1.45 4.03 -14.37
CA SER A 174 -2.65 3.94 -15.23
C SER A 174 -3.90 4.55 -14.62
N GLY A 175 -3.86 4.91 -13.34
CA GLY A 175 -5.07 5.31 -12.60
C GLY A 175 -6.03 4.14 -12.33
N ALA A 176 -5.71 2.94 -12.82
CA ALA A 176 -6.57 1.78 -12.65
C ALA A 176 -6.56 1.28 -11.20
N HIS A 177 -7.71 0.79 -10.76
CA HIS A 177 -7.85 0.17 -9.46
C HIS A 177 -8.80 -1.03 -9.53
N SER A 178 -8.64 -1.96 -8.63
CA SER A 178 -9.56 -3.07 -8.47
C SER A 178 -9.54 -3.56 -7.02
N ASN A 179 -10.65 -4.09 -6.57
CA ASN A 179 -10.77 -4.67 -5.23
C ASN A 179 -11.51 -6.02 -5.27
N THR A 180 -11.42 -6.74 -4.17
CA THR A 180 -12.13 -8.00 -3.94
C THR A 180 -12.43 -8.16 -2.45
N THR A 181 -13.26 -9.13 -2.12
CA THR A 181 -13.53 -9.57 -0.76
C THR A 181 -13.26 -11.06 -0.67
N TYR A 182 -12.50 -11.47 0.32
CA TYR A 182 -12.21 -12.88 0.60
C TYR A 182 -13.23 -13.45 1.57
N THR A 183 -13.59 -14.70 1.37
CA THR A 183 -14.47 -15.43 2.28
C THR A 183 -13.75 -15.77 3.59
N THR A 184 -14.50 -16.04 4.65
CA THR A 184 -13.93 -16.50 5.93
C THR A 184 -13.07 -17.75 5.78
N LYS A 185 -13.38 -18.63 4.81
CA LYS A 185 -12.57 -19.83 4.54
C LYS A 185 -11.22 -19.47 3.94
N GLU A 186 -11.18 -18.52 2.99
CA GLU A 186 -9.93 -18.06 2.37
C GLU A 186 -9.06 -17.30 3.37
N ILE A 187 -9.66 -16.46 4.20
CA ILE A 187 -8.97 -15.76 5.28
C ILE A 187 -8.34 -16.75 6.25
N ARG A 188 -9.10 -17.73 6.74
CA ARG A 188 -8.58 -18.73 7.67
C ARG A 188 -7.38 -19.49 7.08
N ARG A 189 -7.50 -19.93 5.83
CA ARG A 189 -6.40 -20.60 5.14
C ARG A 189 -5.16 -19.71 5.02
N ALA A 190 -5.36 -18.42 4.75
CA ALA A 190 -4.27 -17.47 4.66
C ALA A 190 -3.57 -17.24 6.01
N VAL A 191 -4.34 -17.18 7.09
CA VAL A 191 -3.80 -17.06 8.46
C VAL A 191 -3.01 -18.32 8.85
N GLU A 192 -3.52 -19.51 8.55
CA GLU A 192 -2.82 -20.78 8.78
C GLU A 192 -1.50 -20.82 8.01
N GLU A 193 -1.51 -20.55 6.71
CA GLU A 193 -0.31 -20.53 5.88
C GLU A 193 0.71 -19.48 6.34
N ALA A 194 0.25 -18.29 6.72
CA ALA A 194 1.13 -17.23 7.21
C ALA A 194 1.79 -17.59 8.56
N SER A 195 1.06 -18.32 9.43
CA SER A 195 1.60 -18.83 10.68
C SER A 195 2.68 -19.88 10.45
N GLU A 196 2.46 -20.83 9.53
CA GLU A 196 3.46 -21.84 9.14
C GLU A 196 4.75 -21.20 8.61
N ILE A 197 4.62 -20.17 7.76
CA ILE A 197 5.76 -19.39 7.27
C ILE A 197 6.50 -18.72 8.43
N ALA A 198 5.76 -18.14 9.38
CA ALA A 198 6.33 -17.45 10.52
C ALA A 198 7.07 -18.41 11.46
N ASP A 199 6.59 -19.64 11.61
CA ASP A 199 7.25 -20.67 12.44
C ASP A 199 8.59 -21.08 11.81
N ILE A 200 8.66 -21.28 10.49
CA ILE A 200 9.91 -21.55 9.77
C ILE A 200 10.93 -20.39 9.92
N LEU A 201 10.44 -19.16 10.02
CA LEU A 201 11.31 -17.98 10.19
C LEU A 201 11.79 -17.79 11.63
N SER A 202 11.15 -18.45 12.58
CA SER A 202 11.44 -18.35 14.00
C SER A 202 12.45 -19.37 14.48
N ASP A 203 12.65 -20.46 13.70
CA ASP A 203 13.64 -21.51 13.91
C ASP A 203 15.04 -21.08 13.41
#